data_3c2a8768408828fb3a867211782e9053
#
_entry.id   3c2a8768408828fb3a867211782e9053
#
_cell.length_a   1.000
_cell.length_b   1.000
_cell.length_c   1.000
_cell.angle_alpha   90.00
_cell.angle_beta   90.00
_cell.angle_gamma   90.00
#
_symmetry.space_group_name_H-M   'P 1'
#
loop_
_entity.id
_entity.type
_entity.pdbx_description
1 polymer ?
#
loop_
_entity_poly.entity_id
_entity_poly.type
_entity_poly.pdbx_seq_one_letter_code
_entity_poly.pdbx_strand_id
1 'polypeptide(L)'
;LPDEGDNFEVYRWREGKARLYVHSDVAVILKTAFEQFHRSAPDVRFVVGETGFQGGGPLPGHVTHQNGTSVDLFVPVRELPANDLVLFPNDFRNGYGYKVRFDQFGASTDGRFQVDFEILGEYIYQLKVAASNVGRGIDRVVLTRDFQLRLGETKRWTDIRWVRYFDDPNDRHDNHVHVDFDIPCRFMWERRSS
;
A
#
# COMPACT_ATOMS: atom_id res chain seq x y z
N LEU A 1 10.19 8.97 -1.65
CA LEU A 1 8.92 9.54 -2.13
C LEU A 1 8.79 10.99 -1.66
N PRO A 2 8.10 11.89 -2.40
CA PRO A 2 7.70 13.19 -1.89
C PRO A 2 6.70 13.03 -0.73
N ASP A 3 6.59 14.06 0.12
CA ASP A 3 5.72 14.00 1.31
C ASP A 3 4.22 13.94 0.94
N GLU A 4 3.84 14.51 -0.21
CA GLU A 4 2.47 14.54 -0.72
C GLU A 4 2.42 14.71 -2.24
N GLY A 5 1.27 14.43 -2.82
CA GLY A 5 0.90 14.68 -4.20
C GLY A 5 -0.58 14.97 -4.30
N ASP A 6 -1.10 15.15 -5.51
CA ASP A 6 -2.51 15.54 -5.73
C ASP A 6 -3.49 14.53 -5.09
N ASN A 7 -3.14 13.26 -5.05
CA ASN A 7 -4.00 12.18 -4.58
C ASN A 7 -3.35 11.24 -3.57
N PHE A 8 -2.22 11.60 -3.00
CA PHE A 8 -1.61 10.83 -1.91
C PHE A 8 -0.92 11.74 -0.90
N GLU A 9 -0.74 11.23 0.30
CA GLU A 9 0.18 11.76 1.30
C GLU A 9 0.92 10.59 1.95
N VAL A 10 2.09 10.86 2.52
CA VAL A 10 2.79 9.90 3.35
C VAL A 10 2.33 10.03 4.80
N TYR A 11 2.38 8.93 5.55
CA TYR A 11 2.02 8.95 6.96
C TYR A 11 2.85 9.99 7.75
N ARG A 12 2.20 10.63 8.75
CA ARG A 12 2.70 11.88 9.36
C ARG A 12 3.76 11.72 10.44
N TRP A 13 4.39 10.58 10.58
CA TRP A 13 5.43 10.37 11.56
C TRP A 13 6.73 11.07 11.16
N ARG A 14 7.13 12.10 11.92
CA ARG A 14 8.30 12.94 11.61
C ARG A 14 9.61 12.16 11.52
N GLU A 15 9.81 11.19 12.44
CA GLU A 15 10.97 10.29 12.41
C GLU A 15 10.86 9.25 11.29
N GLY A 16 9.68 8.97 10.81
CA GLY A 16 9.39 8.04 9.73
C GLY A 16 9.83 8.53 8.36
N LYS A 17 10.12 9.82 8.17
CA LYS A 17 10.65 10.33 6.89
C LYS A 17 11.92 9.59 6.44
N ALA A 18 12.72 9.08 7.37
CA ALA A 18 13.86 8.23 7.05
C ALA A 18 13.49 6.88 6.44
N ARG A 19 12.20 6.47 6.50
CA ARG A 19 11.67 5.17 6.04
C ARG A 19 10.79 5.29 4.80
N LEU A 20 10.92 6.37 4.02
CA LEU A 20 10.09 6.66 2.84
C LEU A 20 10.87 6.54 1.52
N TYR A 21 11.93 5.74 1.54
CA TYR A 21 12.74 5.50 0.35
C TYR A 21 12.31 4.21 -0.35
N VAL A 22 12.16 4.30 -1.66
CA VAL A 22 11.81 3.18 -2.53
C VAL A 22 12.80 3.08 -3.69
N HIS A 23 12.87 1.92 -4.31
CA HIS A 23 13.58 1.73 -5.57
C HIS A 23 12.99 2.65 -6.64
N SER A 24 13.80 3.12 -7.59
CA SER A 24 13.36 4.02 -8.66
C SER A 24 12.18 3.48 -9.46
N ASP A 25 12.19 2.17 -9.79
CA ASP A 25 11.07 1.55 -10.50
C ASP A 25 9.79 1.56 -9.66
N VAL A 26 9.88 1.33 -8.34
CA VAL A 26 8.74 1.41 -7.43
C VAL A 26 8.20 2.83 -7.35
N ALA A 27 9.06 3.85 -7.32
CA ALA A 27 8.62 5.24 -7.34
C ALA A 27 7.82 5.57 -8.62
N VAL A 28 8.27 5.06 -9.78
CA VAL A 28 7.55 5.22 -11.05
C VAL A 28 6.21 4.47 -11.01
N ILE A 29 6.19 3.24 -10.51
CA ILE A 29 4.97 2.43 -10.38
C ILE A 29 3.93 3.15 -9.51
N LEU A 30 4.32 3.61 -8.32
CA LEU A 30 3.42 4.30 -7.40
C LEU A 30 2.86 5.58 -8.01
N LYS A 31 3.73 6.42 -8.57
CA LYS A 31 3.31 7.65 -9.23
C LYS A 31 2.30 7.38 -10.35
N THR A 32 2.62 6.43 -11.23
CA THR A 32 1.75 6.06 -12.35
C THR A 32 0.40 5.50 -11.86
N ALA A 33 0.42 4.61 -10.86
CA ALA A 33 -0.80 4.05 -10.29
C ALA A 33 -1.68 5.13 -9.66
N PHE A 34 -1.11 6.04 -8.89
CA PHE A 34 -1.86 7.13 -8.25
C PHE A 34 -2.44 8.10 -9.28
N GLU A 35 -1.68 8.49 -10.31
CA GLU A 35 -2.17 9.35 -11.39
C GLU A 35 -3.30 8.69 -12.19
N GLN A 36 -3.20 7.40 -12.48
CA GLN A 36 -4.25 6.67 -13.19
C GLN A 36 -5.52 6.56 -12.34
N PHE A 37 -5.34 6.27 -11.04
CA PHE A 37 -6.46 6.20 -10.11
C PHE A 37 -7.16 7.54 -9.94
N HIS A 38 -6.41 8.63 -9.81
CA HIS A 38 -6.97 9.98 -9.67
C HIS A 38 -7.87 10.38 -10.84
N ARG A 39 -7.56 9.92 -12.06
CA ARG A 39 -8.42 10.17 -13.24
C ARG A 39 -9.79 9.51 -13.14
N SER A 40 -9.88 8.37 -12.47
CA SER A 40 -11.14 7.60 -12.33
C SER A 40 -11.88 7.91 -11.03
N ALA A 41 -11.16 8.35 -10.00
CA ALA A 41 -11.69 8.63 -8.67
C ALA A 41 -10.92 9.80 -8.01
N PRO A 42 -11.18 11.06 -8.45
CA PRO A 42 -10.39 12.23 -8.02
C PRO A 42 -10.51 12.53 -6.52
N ASP A 43 -11.58 12.11 -5.87
CA ASP A 43 -11.83 12.34 -4.45
C ASP A 43 -11.08 11.34 -3.54
N VAL A 44 -10.49 10.28 -4.13
CA VAL A 44 -9.73 9.29 -3.36
C VAL A 44 -8.30 9.76 -3.17
N ARG A 45 -7.86 9.81 -1.92
CA ARG A 45 -6.46 10.04 -1.55
C ARG A 45 -5.90 8.82 -0.83
N PHE A 46 -4.67 8.49 -1.18
CA PHE A 46 -3.95 7.37 -0.58
C PHE A 46 -3.09 7.84 0.59
N VAL A 47 -2.91 6.99 1.58
CA VAL A 47 -1.89 7.20 2.61
C VAL A 47 -0.83 6.11 2.43
N VAL A 48 0.40 6.55 2.13
CA VAL A 48 1.56 5.68 2.03
C VAL A 48 2.18 5.54 3.41
N GLY A 49 2.34 4.30 3.86
CA GLY A 49 2.98 3.93 5.10
C GLY A 49 4.49 3.76 4.95
N GLU A 50 5.03 2.77 5.66
CA GLU A 50 6.47 2.49 5.63
C GLU A 50 6.92 1.92 4.28
N THR A 51 8.15 2.25 3.88
CA THR A 51 8.78 1.70 2.66
C THR A 51 10.19 1.17 2.94
N GLY A 52 11.18 2.02 3.21
CA GLY A 52 12.53 1.59 3.51
C GLY A 52 13.48 2.75 3.82
N PHE A 53 14.68 2.43 4.28
CA PHE A 53 15.74 3.42 4.49
C PHE A 53 16.41 3.82 3.17
N GLN A 54 16.99 5.04 3.14
CA GLN A 54 17.72 5.56 1.97
C GLN A 54 18.87 4.64 1.54
N GLY A 55 19.59 4.07 2.47
CA GLY A 55 20.69 3.15 2.21
C GLY A 55 20.27 1.68 2.12
N GLY A 56 18.98 1.39 2.27
CA GLY A 56 18.49 0.02 2.47
C GLY A 56 18.88 -0.55 3.84
N GLY A 57 18.77 -1.85 3.98
CA GLY A 57 19.13 -2.58 5.19
C GLY A 57 17.94 -2.89 6.10
N PRO A 58 18.15 -3.63 7.19
CA PRO A 58 17.07 -4.11 8.05
C PRO A 58 16.24 -2.98 8.66
N LEU A 59 14.92 -3.08 8.50
CA LEU A 59 13.96 -2.22 9.17
C LEU A 59 13.41 -2.95 10.39
N PRO A 60 13.60 -2.42 11.63
CA PRO A 60 13.11 -3.08 12.83
C PRO A 60 11.61 -3.37 12.78
N GLY A 61 11.23 -4.61 13.09
CA GLY A 61 9.84 -5.07 13.02
C GLY A 61 9.38 -5.58 11.66
N HIS A 62 10.21 -5.49 10.61
CA HIS A 62 9.85 -5.92 9.26
C HIS A 62 10.86 -6.94 8.71
N VAL A 63 10.34 -7.98 8.05
CA VAL A 63 11.13 -8.96 7.30
C VAL A 63 11.51 -8.43 5.91
N THR A 64 10.68 -7.56 5.35
CA THR A 64 10.83 -6.88 4.07
C THR A 64 11.21 -5.41 4.28
N HIS A 65 10.92 -4.50 3.38
CA HIS A 65 11.29 -3.07 3.47
C HIS A 65 12.80 -2.78 3.53
N GLN A 66 13.64 -3.73 3.08
CA GLN A 66 15.09 -3.63 3.25
C GLN A 66 15.83 -3.10 2.02
N ASN A 67 15.19 -3.15 0.85
CA ASN A 67 15.80 -2.82 -0.45
C ASN A 67 14.95 -1.85 -1.28
N GLY A 68 13.91 -1.27 -0.69
CA GLY A 68 13.01 -0.33 -1.33
C GLY A 68 12.02 -0.95 -2.34
N THR A 69 11.84 -2.28 -2.33
CA THR A 69 10.86 -2.97 -3.19
C THR A 69 9.52 -3.21 -2.53
N SER A 70 9.40 -2.88 -1.24
CA SER A 70 8.22 -3.07 -0.41
C SER A 70 7.57 -1.74 -0.04
N VAL A 71 6.25 -1.70 -0.03
CA VAL A 71 5.46 -0.51 0.31
C VAL A 71 4.24 -0.91 1.11
N ASP A 72 4.00 -0.20 2.22
CA ASP A 72 2.72 -0.24 2.94
C ASP A 72 1.80 0.85 2.41
N LEU A 73 0.57 0.49 2.13
CA LEU A 73 -0.46 1.40 1.67
C LEU A 73 -1.71 1.21 2.54
N PHE A 74 -2.14 2.24 3.26
CA PHE A 74 -3.31 2.14 4.12
C PHE A 74 -4.58 1.85 3.31
N VAL A 75 -5.49 1.04 3.86
CA VAL A 75 -6.73 0.69 3.19
C VAL A 75 -7.62 1.91 2.99
N PRO A 76 -8.34 2.03 1.87
CA PRO A 76 -9.31 3.10 1.67
C PRO A 76 -10.51 2.91 2.61
N VAL A 77 -10.97 4.01 3.22
CA VAL A 77 -12.05 3.97 4.21
C VAL A 77 -13.12 5.00 3.97
N ARG A 78 -14.34 4.65 4.40
CA ARG A 78 -15.48 5.56 4.50
C ARG A 78 -15.77 5.87 5.97
N GLU A 79 -16.10 7.11 6.27
CA GLU A 79 -16.52 7.53 7.61
C GLU A 79 -18.02 7.35 7.79
N LEU A 80 -18.41 6.69 8.91
CA LEU A 80 -19.78 6.41 9.25
C LEU A 80 -20.34 7.49 10.20
N PRO A 81 -21.66 7.78 10.17
CA PRO A 81 -22.70 7.15 9.34
C PRO A 81 -22.87 7.80 7.96
N ALA A 82 -22.17 8.88 7.65
CA ALA A 82 -22.35 9.62 6.39
C ALA A 82 -21.94 8.79 5.17
N ASN A 83 -21.08 7.78 5.36
CA ASN A 83 -20.53 6.92 4.32
C ASN A 83 -19.68 7.70 3.29
N ASP A 84 -19.11 8.82 3.72
CA ASP A 84 -18.23 9.63 2.91
C ASP A 84 -16.85 8.99 2.82
N LEU A 85 -16.25 9.03 1.64
CA LEU A 85 -14.87 8.61 1.46
C LEU A 85 -13.94 9.64 2.12
N VAL A 86 -13.07 9.17 3.01
CA VAL A 86 -12.19 10.04 3.77
C VAL A 86 -10.73 9.55 3.71
N LEU A 87 -9.81 10.47 3.98
CA LEU A 87 -8.42 10.10 4.15
C LEU A 87 -8.26 9.18 5.35
N PHE A 88 -7.47 8.11 5.21
CA PHE A 88 -7.20 7.18 6.30
C PHE A 88 -6.60 7.92 7.51
N PRO A 89 -7.10 7.69 8.74
CA PRO A 89 -6.65 8.39 9.94
C PRO A 89 -5.20 8.02 10.30
N ASN A 90 -4.26 8.91 9.97
CA ASN A 90 -2.81 8.68 10.06
C ASN A 90 -2.11 9.64 11.05
N ASP A 91 -2.84 10.19 12.00
CA ASP A 91 -2.29 11.05 13.05
C ASP A 91 -1.63 10.24 14.20
N PHE A 92 -0.98 10.95 15.12
CA PHE A 92 -0.26 10.32 16.22
C PHE A 92 -1.18 9.53 17.18
N ARG A 93 -2.45 9.94 17.35
CA ARG A 93 -3.43 9.26 18.22
C ARG A 93 -3.75 7.87 17.71
N ASN A 94 -3.75 7.74 16.40
CA ASN A 94 -3.98 6.49 15.69
C ASN A 94 -2.66 5.71 15.44
N GLY A 95 -1.56 6.09 16.11
CA GLY A 95 -0.26 5.48 15.88
C GLY A 95 0.19 5.62 14.43
N TYR A 96 -0.10 6.79 13.84
CA TYR A 96 0.14 7.09 12.43
C TYR A 96 -0.55 6.11 11.46
N GLY A 97 -1.71 5.60 11.86
CA GLY A 97 -2.52 4.64 11.10
C GLY A 97 -2.40 3.20 11.59
N TYR A 98 -1.27 2.79 12.09
CA TYR A 98 -1.00 1.38 12.46
C TYR A 98 -1.76 0.88 13.71
N LYS A 99 -2.42 1.76 14.47
CA LYS A 99 -3.27 1.38 15.61
C LYS A 99 -4.76 1.27 15.27
N VAL A 100 -5.17 1.74 14.10
CA VAL A 100 -6.54 1.53 13.63
C VAL A 100 -6.72 0.04 13.33
N ARG A 101 -7.80 -0.55 13.86
CA ARG A 101 -8.07 -1.99 13.69
C ARG A 101 -9.45 -2.19 13.10
N PHE A 102 -9.56 -3.19 12.27
CA PHE A 102 -10.79 -3.57 11.60
C PHE A 102 -11.16 -5.02 11.90
N ASP A 103 -12.44 -5.29 11.84
CA ASP A 103 -12.97 -6.65 11.93
C ASP A 103 -12.95 -7.35 10.54
N GLN A 104 -13.41 -8.57 10.50
CA GLN A 104 -13.50 -9.40 9.29
C GLN A 104 -14.41 -8.82 8.19
N PHE A 105 -15.26 -7.85 8.54
CA PHE A 105 -16.14 -7.17 7.59
C PHE A 105 -15.60 -5.81 7.15
N GLY A 106 -14.46 -5.38 7.71
CA GLY A 106 -13.85 -4.11 7.44
C GLY A 106 -14.44 -2.95 8.27
N ALA A 107 -15.21 -3.22 9.31
CA ALA A 107 -15.65 -2.18 10.25
C ALA A 107 -14.54 -1.91 11.27
N SER A 108 -14.24 -0.63 11.52
CA SER A 108 -13.26 -0.26 12.55
C SER A 108 -13.79 -0.57 13.95
N THR A 109 -12.89 -0.92 14.88
CA THR A 109 -13.27 -1.30 16.26
C THR A 109 -13.99 -0.21 17.02
N ASP A 110 -13.81 1.06 16.64
CA ASP A 110 -14.54 2.21 17.21
C ASP A 110 -15.83 2.54 16.44
N GLY A 111 -16.17 1.79 15.40
CA GLY A 111 -17.37 1.94 14.59
C GLY A 111 -17.40 3.18 13.68
N ARG A 112 -16.28 3.91 13.57
CA ARG A 112 -16.23 5.17 12.81
C ARG A 112 -15.96 4.97 11.32
N PHE A 113 -15.26 3.90 10.96
CA PHE A 113 -14.79 3.68 9.60
C PHE A 113 -15.22 2.31 9.07
N GLN A 114 -15.40 2.27 7.76
CA GLN A 114 -15.64 1.06 6.99
C GLN A 114 -14.65 0.99 5.82
N VAL A 115 -13.96 -0.13 5.65
CA VAL A 115 -13.08 -0.35 4.49
C VAL A 115 -13.91 -0.39 3.22
N ASP A 116 -13.48 0.35 2.20
CA ASP A 116 -14.05 0.30 0.84
C ASP A 116 -13.29 -0.75 0.01
N PHE A 117 -13.84 -1.96 -0.07
CA PHE A 117 -13.22 -3.06 -0.79
C PHE A 117 -13.22 -2.88 -2.31
N GLU A 118 -14.21 -2.16 -2.88
CA GLU A 118 -14.21 -1.85 -4.32
C GLU A 118 -13.02 -0.95 -4.67
N ILE A 119 -12.76 0.08 -3.86
CA ILE A 119 -11.61 0.96 -4.01
C ILE A 119 -10.31 0.20 -3.73
N LEU A 120 -10.27 -0.67 -2.73
CA LEU A 120 -9.09 -1.50 -2.43
C LEU A 120 -8.75 -2.44 -3.60
N GLY A 121 -9.75 -3.05 -4.23
CA GLY A 121 -9.57 -3.89 -5.41
C GLY A 121 -9.04 -3.09 -6.61
N GLU A 122 -9.59 -1.90 -6.85
CA GLU A 122 -9.11 -0.98 -7.88
C GLU A 122 -7.67 -0.55 -7.61
N TYR A 123 -7.32 -0.32 -6.37
CA TYR A 123 -5.99 0.05 -5.91
C TYR A 123 -4.93 -0.98 -6.32
N ILE A 124 -5.17 -2.25 -5.94
CA ILE A 124 -4.27 -3.36 -6.28
C ILE A 124 -4.19 -3.53 -7.80
N TYR A 125 -5.30 -3.34 -8.52
CA TYR A 125 -5.34 -3.40 -9.97
C TYR A 125 -4.46 -2.33 -10.62
N GLN A 126 -4.56 -1.07 -10.18
CA GLN A 126 -3.76 0.02 -10.73
C GLN A 126 -2.25 -0.16 -10.46
N LEU A 127 -1.89 -0.65 -9.27
CA LEU A 127 -0.50 -1.01 -8.97
C LEU A 127 0.02 -2.12 -9.90
N LYS A 128 -0.79 -3.15 -10.15
CA LYS A 128 -0.44 -4.25 -11.08
C LYS A 128 -0.23 -3.74 -12.50
N VAL A 129 -1.14 -2.89 -13.01
CA VAL A 129 -1.04 -2.30 -14.34
C VAL A 129 0.18 -1.41 -14.45
N ALA A 130 0.41 -0.53 -13.47
CA ALA A 130 1.57 0.35 -13.45
C ALA A 130 2.90 -0.41 -13.40
N ALA A 131 2.96 -1.50 -12.62
CA ALA A 131 4.13 -2.38 -12.59
C ALA A 131 4.37 -3.03 -13.97
N SER A 132 3.32 -3.55 -14.59
CA SER A 132 3.41 -4.16 -15.93
C SER A 132 3.90 -3.18 -16.99
N ASN A 133 3.49 -1.91 -16.91
CA ASN A 133 3.89 -0.87 -17.87
C ASN A 133 5.41 -0.58 -17.85
N VAL A 134 6.09 -0.89 -16.76
CA VAL A 134 7.55 -0.75 -16.64
C VAL A 134 8.28 -2.10 -16.70
N GLY A 135 7.58 -3.17 -17.15
CA GLY A 135 8.15 -4.50 -17.27
C GLY A 135 8.42 -5.17 -15.91
N ARG A 136 7.64 -4.83 -14.89
CA ARG A 136 7.70 -5.39 -13.53
C ARG A 136 6.42 -6.09 -13.17
N GLY A 137 6.43 -6.78 -12.02
CA GLY A 137 5.25 -7.42 -11.44
C GLY A 137 5.09 -7.07 -9.97
N ILE A 138 3.95 -7.48 -9.41
CA ILE A 138 3.78 -7.63 -7.98
C ILE A 138 4.23 -9.03 -7.61
N ASP A 139 5.24 -9.17 -6.74
CA ASP A 139 5.67 -10.48 -6.23
C ASP A 139 4.63 -11.04 -5.27
N ARG A 140 4.16 -10.21 -4.33
CA ARG A 140 3.09 -10.59 -3.39
C ARG A 140 2.39 -9.37 -2.80
N VAL A 141 1.20 -9.65 -2.29
CA VAL A 141 0.39 -8.74 -1.47
C VAL A 141 0.12 -9.43 -0.14
N VAL A 142 0.49 -8.79 0.97
CA VAL A 142 0.13 -9.26 2.31
C VAL A 142 -1.08 -8.49 2.79
N LEU A 143 -2.12 -9.22 3.15
CA LEU A 143 -3.41 -8.69 3.57
C LEU A 143 -4.12 -9.76 4.40
N THR A 144 -4.83 -9.36 5.45
CA THR A 144 -5.58 -10.33 6.27
C THR A 144 -6.50 -11.23 5.42
N ARG A 145 -6.61 -12.50 5.79
CA ARG A 145 -7.39 -13.50 5.05
C ARG A 145 -8.83 -13.07 4.80
N ASP A 146 -9.45 -12.44 5.78
CA ASP A 146 -10.83 -11.98 5.67
C ASP A 146 -11.00 -10.93 4.55
N PHE A 147 -10.04 -10.02 4.42
CA PHE A 147 -10.06 -9.01 3.36
C PHE A 147 -9.77 -9.60 1.98
N GLN A 148 -8.92 -10.64 1.90
CA GLN A 148 -8.74 -11.38 0.66
C GLN A 148 -10.06 -12.00 0.17
N LEU A 149 -10.88 -12.53 1.09
CA LEU A 149 -12.22 -13.06 0.76
C LEU A 149 -13.14 -11.94 0.25
N ARG A 150 -13.12 -10.77 0.88
CA ARG A 150 -13.91 -9.59 0.45
C ARG A 150 -13.49 -9.07 -0.92
N LEU A 151 -12.20 -9.08 -1.22
CA LEU A 151 -11.72 -8.74 -2.57
C LEU A 151 -12.33 -9.66 -3.64
N GLY A 152 -12.62 -10.93 -3.28
CA GLY A 152 -13.29 -11.90 -4.14
C GLY A 152 -14.69 -11.46 -4.61
N GLU A 153 -15.33 -10.53 -3.91
CA GLU A 153 -16.66 -10.00 -4.20
C GLU A 153 -16.60 -8.72 -5.07
N THR A 154 -15.40 -8.15 -5.30
CA THR A 154 -15.21 -6.88 -6.02
C THR A 154 -15.20 -7.05 -7.54
N LYS A 155 -15.49 -5.97 -8.25
CA LYS A 155 -15.47 -5.94 -9.74
C LYS A 155 -14.09 -6.26 -10.30
N ARG A 156 -13.01 -5.92 -9.57
CA ARG A 156 -11.63 -6.13 -10.00
C ARG A 156 -11.07 -7.52 -9.70
N TRP A 157 -11.84 -8.37 -9.01
CA TRP A 157 -11.35 -9.69 -8.65
C TRP A 157 -10.78 -10.50 -9.81
N THR A 158 -11.44 -10.52 -10.95
CA THR A 158 -10.97 -11.26 -12.14
C THR A 158 -9.61 -10.78 -12.65
N ASP A 159 -9.29 -9.51 -12.43
CA ASP A 159 -8.04 -8.89 -12.84
C ASP A 159 -6.90 -9.13 -11.84
N ILE A 160 -7.23 -9.21 -10.55
CA ILE A 160 -6.26 -9.26 -9.46
C ILE A 160 -6.12 -10.63 -8.80
N ARG A 161 -7.01 -11.59 -9.05
CA ARG A 161 -7.01 -12.92 -8.42
C ARG A 161 -5.72 -13.73 -8.63
N TRP A 162 -4.91 -13.39 -9.61
CA TRP A 162 -3.64 -14.06 -9.91
C TRP A 162 -2.44 -13.43 -9.21
N VAL A 163 -2.65 -12.35 -8.47
CA VAL A 163 -1.64 -11.82 -7.55
C VAL A 163 -1.47 -12.81 -6.39
N ARG A 164 -0.26 -13.00 -5.95
CA ARG A 164 0.03 -13.90 -4.81
C ARG A 164 -0.37 -13.18 -3.51
N TYR A 165 -1.43 -13.65 -2.88
CA TYR A 165 -1.89 -13.13 -1.60
C TYR A 165 -1.33 -13.97 -0.45
N PHE A 166 -0.89 -13.29 0.61
CA PHE A 166 -0.44 -13.88 1.86
C PHE A 166 -1.22 -13.30 3.02
N ASP A 167 -1.38 -14.11 4.06
CA ASP A 167 -1.85 -13.70 5.37
C ASP A 167 -0.69 -13.90 6.35
N ASP A 168 -0.33 -12.87 7.11
CA ASP A 168 0.69 -13.01 8.14
C ASP A 168 -0.01 -13.23 9.48
N PRO A 169 0.09 -14.43 10.09
CA PRO A 169 -0.56 -14.73 11.36
C PRO A 169 0.06 -13.96 12.54
N ASN A 170 1.25 -13.38 12.38
CA ASN A 170 1.96 -12.66 13.43
C ASN A 170 1.71 -11.15 13.39
N ASP A 171 1.31 -10.62 12.22
CA ASP A 171 0.98 -9.21 12.05
C ASP A 171 -0.32 -9.07 11.25
N ARG A 172 -1.33 -8.47 11.88
CA ARG A 172 -2.64 -8.27 11.27
C ARG A 172 -2.56 -7.13 10.26
N HIS A 173 -2.54 -7.49 8.98
CA HIS A 173 -2.66 -6.56 7.86
C HIS A 173 -4.15 -6.25 7.60
N ASP A 174 -4.82 -5.67 8.61
CA ASP A 174 -6.22 -5.24 8.54
C ASP A 174 -6.38 -3.73 8.27
N ASN A 175 -5.32 -2.94 8.48
CA ASN A 175 -5.34 -1.49 8.28
C ASN A 175 -4.52 -1.02 7.07
N HIS A 176 -3.67 -1.86 6.53
CA HIS A 176 -2.87 -1.57 5.34
C HIS A 176 -2.69 -2.83 4.50
N VAL A 177 -2.40 -2.63 3.24
CA VAL A 177 -1.92 -3.66 2.33
C VAL A 177 -0.40 -3.49 2.17
N HIS A 178 0.35 -4.56 2.43
CA HIS A 178 1.77 -4.60 2.14
C HIS A 178 1.98 -5.17 0.74
N VAL A 179 2.75 -4.48 -0.09
CA VAL A 179 3.02 -4.88 -1.48
C VAL A 179 4.52 -5.01 -1.70
N ASP A 180 4.96 -6.19 -2.11
CA ASP A 180 6.31 -6.41 -2.64
C ASP A 180 6.28 -6.45 -4.17
N PHE A 181 7.16 -5.66 -4.80
CA PHE A 181 7.33 -5.64 -6.24
C PHE A 181 8.47 -6.55 -6.68
N ASP A 182 8.26 -7.26 -7.80
CA ASP A 182 9.29 -8.07 -8.45
C ASP A 182 10.29 -7.17 -9.17
N ILE A 183 11.29 -6.72 -8.42
CA ILE A 183 12.39 -5.90 -8.91
C ILE A 183 13.68 -6.74 -8.84
N PRO A 184 14.30 -7.10 -9.97
CA PRO A 184 15.51 -7.90 -9.95
C PRO A 184 16.67 -7.16 -9.30
N CYS A 185 17.35 -7.81 -8.36
CA CYS A 185 18.59 -7.31 -7.79
C CYS A 185 19.68 -7.25 -8.87
N ARG A 186 20.25 -6.06 -9.10
CA ARG A 186 21.47 -5.92 -9.90
C ARG A 186 22.68 -5.99 -8.99
N PHE A 187 23.63 -6.86 -9.30
CA PHE A 187 24.90 -6.88 -8.57
C PHE A 187 25.67 -5.57 -8.79
N MET A 188 26.22 -4.98 -7.74
CA MET A 188 26.90 -3.68 -7.79
C MET A 188 28.15 -3.68 -8.71
N TRP A 189 28.75 -4.84 -9.01
CA TRP A 189 29.90 -4.95 -9.91
C TRP A 189 29.56 -4.79 -11.40
N GLU A 190 28.28 -4.92 -11.80
CA GLU A 190 27.84 -4.68 -13.19
C GLU A 190 27.87 -3.19 -13.61
N ARG A 191 28.06 -2.27 -12.65
CA ARG A 191 28.12 -0.82 -12.93
C ARG A 191 29.47 -0.30 -13.42
N ARG A 192 30.49 -1.16 -13.54
CA ARG A 192 31.84 -0.73 -13.97
C ARG A 192 32.14 -0.94 -15.46
N SER A 193 31.14 -1.29 -16.25
CA SER A 193 31.31 -1.62 -17.69
C SER A 193 30.59 -0.65 -18.64
N SER A 194 30.47 0.63 -18.27
CA SER A 194 29.97 1.66 -19.19
C SER A 194 30.83 2.92 -19.14
#